data_5f04d5f842df3f0ad3217ea182df238b
#
_entry.id   5f04d5f842df3f0ad3217ea182df238b
#
_cell.length_a   1.000
_cell.length_b   1.000
_cell.length_c   1.000
_cell.angle_alpha   90.00
_cell.angle_beta   90.00
_cell.angle_gamma   90.00
#
_symmetry.space_group_name_H-M   'P 1'
#
loop_
_entity.id
_entity.type
_entity.pdbx_description
1 polymer ?
#
loop_
_entity_poly.entity_id
_entity_poly.type
_entity_poly.pdbx_seq_one_letter_code
_entity_poly.pdbx_strand_id
1 'polypeptide(L)'
;MLVDLEVLDCDAPTIVKELAAAGTPCYGIQWPEAYEEKAYKEHNGFGEAKFPFGSEEYTNKESIQYDKVYCKKAHSLRAETVCLFLHPSWEEEHINRCIDSFKKILAKHIK
;
A
#
# COMPACT_ATOMS: atom_id res chain seq x y z
N MET A 1 6.30 0.97 7.81
CA MET A 1 5.84 1.72 8.99
C MET A 1 4.36 2.00 8.86
N LEU A 2 3.60 1.85 9.93
CA LEU A 2 2.22 2.32 9.99
C LEU A 2 2.19 3.67 10.69
N VAL A 3 1.37 4.59 10.19
CA VAL A 3 1.11 5.90 10.79
C VAL A 3 -0.06 5.75 11.75
N ASP A 4 0.16 6.06 13.00
CA ASP A 4 -0.87 6.05 14.04
C ASP A 4 -1.39 7.46 14.24
N LEU A 5 -2.63 7.71 13.80
CA LEU A 5 -3.28 9.02 13.92
C LEU A 5 -3.67 9.39 15.36
N GLU A 6 -3.58 8.46 16.32
CA GLU A 6 -3.73 8.79 17.74
C GLU A 6 -2.47 9.46 18.28
N VAL A 7 -1.31 9.13 17.73
CA VAL A 7 0.02 9.61 18.14
C VAL A 7 0.50 10.78 17.27
N LEU A 8 0.21 10.74 15.97
CA LEU A 8 0.68 11.73 15.02
C LEU A 8 -0.46 12.67 14.58
N ASP A 9 -0.13 13.92 14.30
CA ASP A 9 -1.08 14.95 13.83
C ASP A 9 -1.20 14.99 12.29
N CYS A 10 -0.51 14.11 11.58
CA CYS A 10 -0.51 14.04 10.12
C CYS A 10 -0.70 12.60 9.59
N ASP A 11 -1.10 12.50 8.33
CA ASP A 11 -1.32 11.24 7.62
C ASP A 11 -0.06 10.67 6.94
N ALA A 12 -0.14 9.41 6.47
CA ALA A 12 0.97 8.75 5.80
C ALA A 12 1.43 9.47 4.52
N PRO A 13 0.56 10.01 3.65
CA PRO A 13 0.96 10.82 2.51
C PRO A 13 1.82 12.04 2.87
N THR A 14 1.51 12.71 3.98
CA THR A 14 2.28 13.85 4.49
C THR A 14 3.67 13.40 4.93
N ILE A 15 3.78 12.32 5.69
CA ILE A 15 5.07 11.73 6.10
C ILE A 15 5.90 11.31 4.88
N VAL A 16 5.30 10.64 3.90
CA VAL A 16 5.98 10.26 2.65
C VAL A 16 6.55 11.48 1.94
N LYS A 17 5.76 12.53 1.79
CA LYS A 17 6.18 13.78 1.14
C LYS A 17 7.36 14.43 1.85
N GLU A 18 7.33 14.53 3.17
CA GLU A 18 8.40 15.15 3.95
C GLU A 18 9.68 14.30 3.95
N LEU A 19 9.56 12.97 4.08
CA LEU A 19 10.69 12.05 4.00
C LEU A 19 11.35 12.08 2.62
N ALA A 20 10.55 12.06 1.55
CA ALA A 20 11.06 12.16 0.18
C ALA A 20 11.79 13.49 -0.05
N ALA A 21 11.25 14.61 0.45
CA ALA A 21 11.90 15.91 0.39
C ALA A 21 13.22 15.97 1.19
N ALA A 22 13.35 15.15 2.23
CA ALA A 22 14.58 14.98 3.00
C ALA A 22 15.58 13.98 2.36
N GLY A 23 15.26 13.45 1.17
CA GLY A 23 16.12 12.50 0.45
C GLY A 23 16.02 11.06 0.93
N THR A 24 15.01 10.72 1.73
CA THR A 24 14.75 9.35 2.17
C THR A 24 13.84 8.66 1.17
N PRO A 25 14.28 7.58 0.50
CA PRO A 25 13.47 6.88 -0.51
C PRO A 25 12.34 6.11 0.17
N CYS A 26 11.15 6.68 0.07
CA CYS A 26 9.93 6.11 0.63
C CYS A 26 8.73 6.36 -0.29
N TYR A 27 7.68 5.60 -0.07
CA TYR A 27 6.43 5.71 -0.83
C TYR A 27 5.26 5.17 -0.01
N GLY A 28 4.06 5.63 -0.32
CA GLY A 28 2.82 5.01 0.15
C GLY A 28 2.45 3.80 -0.70
N ILE A 29 1.52 2.97 -0.23
CA ILE A 29 1.03 1.85 -1.03
C ILE A 29 0.20 2.39 -2.19
N GLN A 30 0.69 2.21 -3.41
CA GLN A 30 0.09 2.74 -4.64
C GLN A 30 -0.91 1.78 -5.28
N TRP A 31 -0.79 0.47 -5.00
CA TRP A 31 -1.65 -0.55 -5.57
C TRP A 31 -2.98 -0.61 -4.83
N PRO A 32 -4.10 -0.75 -5.55
CA PRO A 32 -5.38 -1.00 -4.92
C PRO A 32 -5.37 -2.36 -4.20
N GLU A 33 -6.34 -2.59 -3.36
CA GLU A 33 -6.59 -3.91 -2.80
C GLU A 33 -6.90 -4.91 -3.94
N ALA A 34 -6.43 -6.14 -3.80
CA ALA A 34 -6.48 -7.13 -4.88
C ALA A 34 -7.89 -7.29 -5.50
N TYR A 35 -8.94 -7.25 -4.68
CA TYR A 35 -10.32 -7.36 -5.17
C TYR A 35 -10.78 -6.10 -5.95
N GLU A 36 -10.08 -4.99 -5.86
CA GLU A 36 -10.34 -3.77 -6.64
C GLU A 36 -9.64 -3.75 -7.99
N GLU A 37 -8.70 -4.66 -8.22
CA GLU A 37 -8.03 -4.79 -9.52
C GLU A 37 -9.02 -5.15 -10.62
N LYS A 38 -8.84 -4.56 -11.80
CA LYS A 38 -9.70 -4.82 -12.96
C LYS A 38 -9.81 -6.30 -13.33
N ALA A 39 -8.72 -7.04 -13.12
CA ALA A 39 -8.71 -8.47 -13.40
C ALA A 39 -9.80 -9.22 -12.63
N TYR A 40 -10.04 -8.82 -11.39
CA TYR A 40 -11.07 -9.43 -10.53
C TYR A 40 -12.45 -8.78 -10.74
N LYS A 41 -12.53 -7.45 -10.68
CA LYS A 41 -13.81 -6.73 -10.83
C LYS A 41 -14.53 -7.03 -12.15
N GLU A 42 -13.77 -7.12 -13.23
CA GLU A 42 -14.28 -7.33 -14.57
C GLU A 42 -14.23 -8.81 -14.98
N HIS A 43 -13.80 -9.69 -14.05
CA HIS A 43 -13.57 -11.11 -14.32
C HIS A 43 -12.72 -11.33 -15.58
N ASN A 44 -11.63 -10.56 -15.70
CA ASN A 44 -10.73 -10.65 -16.83
C ASN A 44 -9.84 -11.89 -16.70
N GLY A 45 -10.11 -12.87 -17.54
CA GLY A 45 -9.39 -14.12 -17.63
C GLY A 45 -8.79 -14.35 -19.01
N PHE A 46 -8.29 -15.55 -19.26
CA PHE A 46 -7.68 -15.93 -20.52
C PHE A 46 -8.73 -16.33 -21.56
N GLY A 47 -8.52 -15.88 -22.79
CA GLY A 47 -9.35 -16.24 -23.94
C GLY A 47 -10.76 -15.66 -23.93
N GLU A 48 -11.56 -16.03 -24.90
CA GLU A 48 -12.94 -15.55 -25.04
C GLU A 48 -13.85 -15.99 -23.90
N ALA A 49 -13.62 -17.19 -23.36
CA ALA A 49 -14.35 -17.72 -22.20
C ALA A 49 -13.95 -17.09 -20.86
N LYS A 50 -12.97 -16.18 -20.84
CA LYS A 50 -12.46 -15.52 -19.63
C LYS A 50 -12.06 -16.52 -18.52
N PHE A 51 -11.32 -17.57 -18.89
CA PHE A 51 -10.87 -18.57 -17.91
C PHE A 51 -10.05 -17.92 -16.78
N PRO A 52 -10.24 -18.28 -15.49
CA PRO A 52 -11.16 -19.30 -14.98
C PRO A 52 -12.60 -18.79 -14.77
N PHE A 53 -12.83 -17.49 -14.71
CA PHE A 53 -14.09 -16.91 -14.24
C PHE A 53 -15.30 -17.26 -15.11
N GLY A 54 -15.12 -17.32 -16.41
CA GLY A 54 -16.19 -17.64 -17.38
C GLY A 54 -16.29 -19.12 -17.74
N SER A 55 -15.32 -19.96 -17.33
CA SER A 55 -15.28 -21.36 -17.76
C SER A 55 -16.33 -22.22 -17.04
N GLU A 56 -16.75 -23.32 -17.69
CA GLU A 56 -17.76 -24.22 -17.11
C GLU A 56 -17.23 -24.97 -15.89
N GLU A 57 -15.91 -25.18 -15.81
CA GLU A 57 -15.25 -25.81 -14.66
C GLU A 57 -15.29 -24.96 -13.39
N TYR A 58 -15.54 -23.68 -13.52
CA TYR A 58 -15.62 -22.78 -12.38
C TYR A 58 -17.01 -22.82 -11.76
N THR A 59 -17.19 -23.69 -10.79
CA THR A 59 -18.49 -24.07 -10.23
C THR A 59 -19.14 -22.97 -9.37
N ASN A 60 -18.40 -21.93 -8.98
CA ASN A 60 -18.86 -20.89 -8.03
C ASN A 60 -18.98 -19.49 -8.65
N LYS A 61 -19.30 -19.41 -9.93
CA LYS A 61 -19.36 -18.15 -10.67
C LYS A 61 -20.23 -17.07 -10.02
N GLU A 62 -21.39 -17.48 -9.50
CA GLU A 62 -22.39 -16.55 -8.94
C GLU A 62 -22.06 -16.08 -7.52
N SER A 63 -21.20 -16.82 -6.81
CA SER A 63 -20.83 -16.48 -5.42
C SER A 63 -19.72 -15.43 -5.35
N ILE A 64 -18.95 -15.25 -6.42
CA ILE A 64 -17.81 -14.34 -6.45
C ILE A 64 -18.23 -13.01 -7.08
N GLN A 65 -18.54 -12.06 -6.23
CA GLN A 65 -18.92 -10.70 -6.59
C GLN A 65 -17.89 -9.74 -5.98
N TYR A 66 -16.75 -9.59 -6.66
CA TYR A 66 -15.65 -8.75 -6.19
C TYR A 66 -16.04 -7.27 -6.05
N ASP A 67 -17.03 -6.81 -6.81
CA ASP A 67 -17.63 -5.47 -6.69
C ASP A 67 -18.31 -5.22 -5.34
N LYS A 68 -18.69 -6.29 -4.62
CA LYS A 68 -19.32 -6.21 -3.30
C LYS A 68 -18.34 -6.48 -2.15
N VAL A 69 -17.09 -6.81 -2.46
CA VAL A 69 -16.07 -7.06 -1.43
C VAL A 69 -15.52 -5.73 -0.93
N TYR A 70 -15.49 -5.57 0.38
CA TYR A 70 -14.84 -4.46 1.04
C TYR A 70 -14.13 -4.92 2.31
N CYS A 71 -12.82 -4.88 2.29
CA CYS A 71 -11.97 -5.24 3.42
C CYS A 71 -11.53 -3.98 4.16
N LYS A 72 -12.36 -3.49 5.10
CA LYS A 72 -12.12 -2.26 5.84
C LYS A 72 -10.70 -2.16 6.41
N LYS A 73 -10.20 -3.24 7.01
CA LYS A 73 -8.86 -3.27 7.61
C LYS A 73 -7.74 -3.15 6.56
N ALA A 74 -7.88 -3.81 5.42
CA ALA A 74 -6.91 -3.70 4.32
C ALA A 74 -6.88 -2.27 3.76
N HIS A 75 -8.05 -1.68 3.59
CA HIS A 75 -8.21 -0.30 3.13
C HIS A 75 -7.55 0.71 4.08
N SER A 76 -7.81 0.60 5.37
CA SER A 76 -7.17 1.42 6.42
C SER A 76 -5.65 1.25 6.41
N LEU A 77 -5.16 0.01 6.45
CA LEU A 77 -3.72 -0.28 6.42
C LEU A 77 -3.01 0.29 5.18
N ARG A 78 -3.68 0.26 4.03
CA ARG A 78 -3.15 0.86 2.80
C ARG A 78 -2.94 2.36 2.95
N ALA A 79 -3.93 3.07 3.49
CA ALA A 79 -3.89 4.51 3.68
C ALA A 79 -2.87 4.95 4.76
N GLU A 80 -2.59 4.08 5.73
CA GLU A 80 -1.75 4.37 6.88
C GLU A 80 -0.30 3.88 6.71
N THR A 81 0.02 3.20 5.60
CA THR A 81 1.34 2.57 5.42
C THR A 81 2.34 3.47 4.70
N VAL A 82 3.51 3.63 5.30
CA VAL A 82 4.71 4.18 4.68
C VAL A 82 5.72 3.06 4.42
N CYS A 83 6.08 2.87 3.16
CA CYS A 83 7.09 1.91 2.71
C CYS A 83 8.44 2.59 2.55
N LEU A 84 9.49 1.95 3.04
CA LEU A 84 10.88 2.32 2.81
C LEU A 84 11.49 1.45 1.74
N PHE A 85 12.20 2.08 0.82
CA PHE A 85 13.07 1.34 -0.08
C PHE A 85 14.43 1.15 0.59
N LEU A 86 14.86 -0.10 0.78
CA LEU A 86 16.16 -0.45 1.31
C LEU A 86 16.96 -1.19 0.24
N HIS A 87 18.18 -0.72 -0.04
CA HIS A 87 19.04 -1.35 -1.03
C HIS A 87 20.22 -2.06 -0.35
N PRO A 88 20.58 -3.30 -0.78
CA PRO A 88 21.68 -4.05 -0.15
C PRO A 88 23.07 -3.38 -0.23
N SER A 89 23.26 -2.44 -1.17
CA SER A 89 24.50 -1.70 -1.32
C SER A 89 24.58 -0.43 -0.47
N TRP A 90 23.61 -0.19 0.40
CA TRP A 90 23.66 0.97 1.28
C TRP A 90 24.71 0.78 2.36
N GLU A 91 25.54 1.79 2.49
CA GLU A 91 26.51 1.92 3.56
C GLU A 91 25.83 2.51 4.81
N GLU A 92 26.51 2.37 5.94
CA GLU A 92 26.01 2.84 7.24
C GLU A 92 25.63 4.34 7.23
N GLU A 93 26.36 5.14 6.49
CA GLU A 93 26.06 6.57 6.33
C GLU A 93 24.68 6.81 5.71
N HIS A 94 24.30 6.02 4.68
CA HIS A 94 22.99 6.13 4.04
C HIS A 94 21.88 5.74 5.02
N ILE A 95 22.09 4.68 5.76
CA ILE A 95 21.14 4.19 6.78
C ILE A 95 20.94 5.25 7.86
N ASN A 96 22.03 5.80 8.39
CA ASN A 96 21.97 6.82 9.43
C ASN A 96 21.26 8.09 8.97
N ARG A 97 21.49 8.55 7.75
CA ARG A 97 20.74 9.69 7.18
C ARG A 97 19.24 9.43 7.12
N CYS A 98 18.84 8.23 6.74
CA CYS A 98 17.42 7.86 6.74
C CYS A 98 16.86 7.87 8.16
N ILE A 99 17.55 7.27 9.11
CA ILE A 99 17.14 7.23 10.52
C ILE A 99 16.98 8.65 11.08
N ASP A 100 17.94 9.54 10.82
CA ASP A 100 17.88 10.92 11.30
C ASP A 100 16.74 11.71 10.66
N SER A 101 16.48 11.50 9.36
CA SER A 101 15.33 12.08 8.66
C SER A 101 14.03 11.63 9.30
N PHE A 102 13.88 10.33 9.56
CA PHE A 102 12.71 9.80 10.25
C PHE A 102 12.51 10.41 11.63
N LYS A 103 13.55 10.40 12.47
CA LYS A 103 13.49 10.99 13.81
C LYS A 103 13.06 12.45 13.77
N LYS A 104 13.68 13.23 12.88
CA LYS A 104 13.42 14.66 12.75
C LYS A 104 11.99 14.95 12.28
N ILE A 105 11.50 14.18 11.31
CA ILE A 105 10.17 14.40 10.72
C ILE A 105 9.10 13.92 11.70
N LEU A 106 9.22 12.73 12.27
CA LEU A 106 8.24 12.24 13.22
C LEU A 106 8.15 13.12 14.47
N ALA A 107 9.28 13.63 14.96
CA ALA A 107 9.28 14.53 16.12
C ALA A 107 8.49 15.84 15.90
N LYS A 108 8.30 16.28 14.66
CA LYS A 108 7.45 17.46 14.35
C LYS A 108 5.96 17.16 14.46
N HIS A 109 5.58 15.91 14.29
CA HIS A 109 4.20 15.47 14.15
C HIS A 109 3.69 14.68 15.37
N ILE A 110 4.48 14.51 16.40
CA ILE A 110 4.01 13.94 17.67
C ILE A 110 3.09 14.95 18.35
N LYS A 111 1.88 14.49 18.73
CA LYS A 111 0.88 15.29 19.47
C LYS A 111 1.32 15.59 20.89
#